data_095a1a3b6506e6fec5eb8a552cbe6b7d
#
_entry.id   095a1a3b6506e6fec5eb8a552cbe6b7d
#
_cell.length_a   1.000
_cell.length_b   1.000
_cell.length_c   1.000
_cell.angle_alpha   90.00
_cell.angle_beta   90.00
_cell.angle_gamma   90.00
#
_symmetry.space_group_name_H-M   'P 1'
#
loop_
_entity.id
_entity.type
_entity.pdbx_description
1 polymer ?
#
loop_
_entity_poly.entity_id
_entity_poly.type
_entity_poly.pdbx_seq_one_letter_code
_entity_poly.pdbx_strand_id
1 'polypeptide(L)'
;RRAAETGIYDIRGGGSKRKLPHFDDLLFLGASMSRYPLEGYREKCTTNVTLGTKYAKKPLELDIPITIAGMSFGALSGPAKEALGRGASAAGTSTTTGDGGMTPEERGQSKHLVYQLLPSRYGMNPNDLRKADAIEVVIGQGAKPGGGGMLLLSLIHISEPTRREY
;
A
#
# COMPACT_ATOMS: atom_id res chain seq x y z
N ARG A 1 -6.77 -10.20 -26.44
CA ARG A 1 -6.03 -10.59 -27.64
C ARG A 1 -5.91 -12.10 -27.75
N ARG A 2 -5.28 -12.77 -26.77
CA ARG A 2 -5.10 -14.23 -26.80
C ARG A 2 -6.42 -15.00 -26.87
N ALA A 3 -7.43 -14.61 -26.11
CA ALA A 3 -8.75 -15.24 -26.18
C ALA A 3 -9.41 -15.07 -27.56
N ALA A 4 -9.22 -13.91 -28.19
CA ALA A 4 -9.71 -13.67 -29.56
C ALA A 4 -8.95 -14.49 -30.61
N GLU A 5 -7.65 -14.74 -30.41
CA GLU A 5 -6.82 -15.52 -31.32
C GLU A 5 -7.02 -17.03 -31.17
N THR A 6 -7.27 -17.50 -29.95
CA THR A 6 -7.33 -18.94 -29.65
C THR A 6 -8.74 -19.47 -29.42
N GLY A 7 -9.74 -18.60 -29.28
CA GLY A 7 -11.11 -18.97 -28.92
C GLY A 7 -11.25 -19.52 -27.50
N ILE A 8 -10.17 -19.51 -26.70
CA ILE A 8 -10.12 -20.03 -25.34
C ILE A 8 -9.98 -18.86 -24.37
N TYR A 9 -10.92 -18.72 -23.47
CA TYR A 9 -10.80 -17.77 -22.37
C TYR A 9 -9.84 -18.32 -21.32
N ASP A 10 -8.62 -17.81 -21.36
CA ASP A 10 -7.56 -18.20 -20.42
C ASP A 10 -7.51 -17.17 -19.28
N ILE A 11 -8.02 -17.55 -18.12
CA ILE A 11 -7.95 -16.74 -16.92
C ILE A 11 -6.54 -16.87 -16.32
N ARG A 12 -5.60 -16.10 -16.84
CA ARG A 12 -4.25 -16.02 -16.28
C ARG A 12 -4.00 -14.62 -15.74
N GLY A 13 -3.53 -14.57 -14.51
CA GLY A 13 -3.01 -13.33 -13.93
C GLY A 13 -1.81 -12.81 -14.73
N GLY A 14 -1.67 -11.48 -14.78
CA GLY A 14 -0.54 -10.80 -15.44
C GLY A 14 0.77 -10.82 -14.64
N GLY A 15 0.95 -11.79 -13.74
CA GLY A 15 2.13 -11.89 -12.87
C GLY A 15 3.45 -12.03 -13.62
N SER A 16 4.56 -11.77 -12.94
CA SER A 16 5.90 -11.92 -13.48
C SER A 16 6.18 -13.38 -13.87
N LYS A 17 6.77 -13.56 -15.05
CA LYS A 17 7.28 -14.88 -15.54
C LYS A 17 8.74 -15.12 -15.18
N ARG A 18 9.43 -14.11 -14.65
CA ARG A 18 10.80 -14.25 -14.18
C ARG A 18 10.82 -14.83 -12.78
N LYS A 19 11.85 -15.62 -12.47
CA LYS A 19 12.15 -15.95 -11.08
C LYS A 19 12.47 -14.64 -10.36
N LEU A 20 11.66 -14.31 -9.36
CA LEU A 20 11.87 -13.15 -8.51
C LEU A 20 12.62 -13.58 -7.24
N PRO A 21 13.31 -12.66 -6.56
CA PRO A 21 13.85 -12.93 -5.23
C PRO A 21 12.77 -13.46 -4.30
N HIS A 22 13.11 -14.48 -3.53
CA HIS A 22 12.23 -15.14 -2.58
C HIS A 22 12.87 -15.12 -1.19
N PHE A 23 12.10 -15.31 -0.14
CA PHE A 23 12.64 -15.37 1.23
C PHE A 23 13.66 -16.50 1.42
N ASP A 24 13.54 -17.60 0.65
CA ASP A 24 14.52 -18.68 0.67
C ASP A 24 15.88 -18.28 0.05
N ASP A 25 15.94 -17.20 -0.70
CA ASP A 25 17.18 -16.64 -1.26
C ASP A 25 17.91 -15.74 -0.24
N LEU A 26 17.35 -15.52 0.97
CA LEU A 26 17.87 -14.65 2.01
C LEU A 26 18.26 -15.47 3.23
N LEU A 27 19.44 -15.16 3.80
CA LEU A 27 19.89 -15.69 5.06
C LEU A 27 20.17 -14.54 6.04
N PHE A 28 19.43 -14.51 7.14
CA PHE A 28 19.70 -13.58 8.22
C PHE A 28 20.80 -14.15 9.11
N LEU A 29 21.95 -13.49 9.13
CA LEU A 29 23.04 -13.87 10.02
C LEU A 29 22.72 -13.42 11.43
N GLY A 30 22.72 -14.36 12.37
CA GLY A 30 22.54 -14.05 13.79
C GLY A 30 23.69 -13.20 14.32
N ALA A 31 23.37 -12.16 15.09
CA ALA A 31 24.38 -11.30 15.71
C ALA A 31 25.11 -11.92 16.91
N SER A 32 24.71 -13.11 17.37
CA SER A 32 25.24 -13.80 18.55
C SER A 32 26.74 -14.12 18.48
N MET A 33 27.29 -14.18 17.27
CA MET A 33 28.74 -14.38 17.08
C MET A 33 29.54 -13.08 17.21
N SER A 34 28.91 -11.92 17.15
CA SER A 34 29.56 -10.60 17.16
C SER A 34 29.17 -9.74 18.35
N ARG A 35 28.06 -10.03 19.00
CA ARG A 35 27.58 -9.31 20.20
C ARG A 35 26.68 -10.20 21.04
N TYR A 36 26.53 -9.85 22.31
CA TYR A 36 25.57 -10.52 23.18
C TYR A 36 24.15 -10.26 22.72
N PRO A 37 23.28 -11.29 22.66
CA PRO A 37 21.87 -11.12 22.35
C PRO A 37 21.18 -10.21 23.38
N LEU A 38 20.23 -9.41 22.95
CA LEU A 38 19.35 -8.66 23.85
C LEU A 38 18.46 -9.64 24.61
N GLU A 39 18.38 -9.47 25.93
CA GLU A 39 17.47 -10.25 26.77
C GLU A 39 16.10 -9.55 26.77
N GLY A 40 15.15 -10.05 25.97
CA GLY A 40 13.84 -9.41 25.73
C GLY A 40 12.99 -9.16 26.98
N TYR A 41 13.29 -9.76 28.11
CA TYR A 41 12.64 -9.48 29.38
C TYR A 41 13.33 -8.36 30.20
N ARG A 42 14.57 -8.01 29.89
CA ARG A 42 15.35 -6.96 30.55
C ARG A 42 15.56 -5.72 29.69
N GLU A 43 15.57 -5.89 28.39
CA GLU A 43 15.95 -4.87 27.44
C GLU A 43 14.84 -4.63 26.43
N LYS A 44 14.51 -3.35 26.20
CA LYS A 44 13.56 -2.98 25.16
C LYS A 44 14.27 -2.86 23.81
N CYS A 45 13.82 -3.62 22.82
CA CYS A 45 14.25 -3.41 21.45
C CYS A 45 13.53 -2.18 20.87
N THR A 46 14.27 -1.32 20.21
CA THR A 46 13.70 -0.19 19.46
C THR A 46 13.02 -0.72 18.21
N THR A 47 11.73 -0.45 18.08
CA THR A 47 10.91 -0.86 16.92
C THR A 47 10.51 0.31 16.03
N ASN A 48 10.81 1.53 16.45
CA ASN A 48 10.44 2.75 15.73
C ASN A 48 11.07 2.78 14.33
N VAL A 49 10.26 3.23 13.37
CA VAL A 49 10.67 3.42 11.97
C VAL A 49 10.28 4.81 11.52
N THR A 50 11.22 5.51 10.92
CA THR A 50 10.95 6.82 10.31
C THR A 50 11.06 6.70 8.79
N LEU A 51 9.95 6.92 8.10
CA LEU A 51 9.88 6.90 6.64
C LEU A 51 10.06 8.31 6.07
N GLY A 52 10.81 8.43 4.98
CA GLY A 52 11.00 9.69 4.29
C GLY A 52 12.08 10.59 4.88
N THR A 53 13.02 10.06 5.66
CA THR A 53 14.10 10.83 6.33
C THR A 53 14.97 11.64 5.38
N LYS A 54 15.12 11.20 4.13
CA LYS A 54 16.04 11.82 3.17
C LYS A 54 15.42 12.95 2.35
N TYR A 55 14.14 12.82 2.00
CA TYR A 55 13.53 13.73 1.03
C TYR A 55 12.19 14.34 1.46
N ALA A 56 11.51 13.76 2.45
CA ALA A 56 10.25 14.30 2.90
C ALA A 56 10.45 15.54 3.77
N LYS A 57 9.63 16.58 3.54
CA LYS A 57 9.60 17.73 4.43
C LYS A 57 9.08 17.40 5.83
N LYS A 58 8.20 16.42 5.92
CA LYS A 58 7.62 15.90 7.16
C LYS A 58 7.72 14.38 7.09
N PRO A 59 8.75 13.77 7.69
CA PRO A 59 8.87 12.34 7.78
C PRO A 59 7.71 11.71 8.54
N LEU A 60 7.36 10.47 8.20
CA LEU A 60 6.33 9.69 8.90
C LEU A 60 7.00 8.80 9.95
N GLU A 61 6.70 9.04 11.21
CA GLU A 61 7.25 8.30 12.35
C GLU A 61 6.24 7.24 12.79
N LEU A 62 6.70 5.99 12.84
CA LEU A 62 5.90 4.83 13.26
C LEU A 62 6.56 4.19 14.47
N ASP A 63 5.77 3.79 15.45
CA ASP A 63 6.27 3.10 16.65
C ASP A 63 6.63 1.64 16.38
N ILE A 64 6.03 1.04 15.33
CA ILE A 64 6.28 -0.33 14.90
C ILE A 64 6.43 -0.41 13.37
N PRO A 65 7.24 -1.34 12.85
CA PRO A 65 7.48 -1.51 11.40
C PRO A 65 6.38 -2.33 10.69
N ILE A 66 5.16 -2.29 11.20
CA ILE A 66 4.00 -3.00 10.65
C ILE A 66 2.95 -1.96 10.34
N THR A 67 2.45 -1.94 9.11
CA THR A 67 1.41 -1.03 8.64
C THR A 67 0.18 -1.80 8.20
N ILE A 68 -0.99 -1.18 8.26
CA ILE A 68 -2.23 -1.78 7.75
C ILE A 68 -2.32 -1.47 6.26
N ALA A 69 -2.41 -2.52 5.45
CA ALA A 69 -2.54 -2.43 4.00
C ALA A 69 -3.84 -1.74 3.59
N GLY A 70 -3.84 -1.14 2.40
CA GLY A 70 -5.02 -0.51 1.83
C GLY A 70 -6.16 -1.50 1.59
N MET A 71 -7.32 -1.17 2.14
CA MET A 71 -8.57 -1.88 1.94
C MET A 71 -9.65 -0.86 1.61
N SER A 72 -10.25 -0.98 0.41
CA SER A 72 -11.16 0.03 -0.11
C SER A 72 -12.45 0.14 0.69
N PHE A 73 -13.02 1.34 0.74
CA PHE A 73 -14.34 1.57 1.32
C PHE A 73 -15.45 0.80 0.57
N GLY A 74 -15.25 0.50 -0.70
CA GLY A 74 -16.16 -0.36 -1.45
C GLY A 74 -16.18 -1.83 -1.01
N ALA A 75 -15.10 -2.30 -0.37
CA ALA A 75 -14.97 -3.64 0.19
C ALA A 75 -15.28 -3.69 1.69
N LEU A 76 -14.98 -2.61 2.41
CA LEU A 76 -15.20 -2.48 3.85
C LEU A 76 -16.31 -1.48 4.16
N SER A 77 -17.01 -1.71 5.26
CA SER A 77 -17.98 -0.77 5.80
C SER A 77 -17.33 0.41 6.54
N GLY A 78 -18.08 1.49 6.78
CA GLY A 78 -17.64 2.63 7.58
C GLY A 78 -17.11 2.22 8.96
N PRO A 79 -17.85 1.44 9.76
CA PRO A 79 -17.38 0.94 11.07
C PRO A 79 -16.09 0.14 10.98
N ALA A 80 -15.87 -0.65 9.91
CA ALA A 80 -14.63 -1.37 9.70
C ALA A 80 -13.44 -0.43 9.44
N LYS A 81 -13.65 0.60 8.62
CA LYS A 81 -12.63 1.64 8.37
C LYS A 81 -12.29 2.42 9.64
N GLU A 82 -13.28 2.75 10.44
CA GLU A 82 -13.10 3.39 11.74
C GLU A 82 -12.28 2.50 12.69
N ALA A 83 -12.60 1.21 12.76
CA ALA A 83 -11.88 0.25 13.59
C ALA A 83 -10.41 0.12 13.19
N LEU A 84 -10.11 0.09 11.89
CA LEU A 84 -8.75 0.06 11.36
C LEU A 84 -7.96 1.31 11.74
N GLY A 85 -8.56 2.50 11.57
CA GLY A 85 -7.94 3.77 11.95
C GLY A 85 -7.64 3.83 13.45
N ARG A 86 -8.59 3.39 14.28
CA ARG A 86 -8.45 3.34 15.73
C ARG A 86 -7.38 2.33 16.17
N GLY A 87 -7.39 1.14 15.56
CA GLY A 87 -6.39 0.10 15.85
C GLY A 87 -4.98 0.53 15.45
N ALA A 88 -4.81 1.13 14.26
CA ALA A 88 -3.53 1.66 13.81
C ALA A 88 -3.01 2.76 14.76
N SER A 89 -3.89 3.66 15.18
CA SER A 89 -3.53 4.74 16.12
C SER A 89 -3.11 4.21 17.48
N ALA A 90 -3.80 3.20 18.01
CA ALA A 90 -3.47 2.56 19.28
C ALA A 90 -2.12 1.83 19.21
N ALA A 91 -1.76 1.26 18.06
CA ALA A 91 -0.48 0.59 17.84
C ALA A 91 0.64 1.55 17.42
N GLY A 92 0.37 2.86 17.28
CA GLY A 92 1.36 3.85 16.83
C GLY A 92 1.83 3.64 15.39
N THR A 93 0.96 3.10 14.54
CA THR A 93 1.28 2.83 13.13
C THR A 93 0.30 3.52 12.18
N SER A 94 0.44 3.24 10.89
CA SER A 94 -0.41 3.81 9.84
C SER A 94 -1.41 2.80 9.28
N THR A 95 -2.54 3.32 8.82
CA THR A 95 -3.48 2.63 7.93
C THR A 95 -3.46 3.28 6.55
N THR A 96 -3.94 2.57 5.55
CA THR A 96 -3.98 3.03 4.16
C THR A 96 -5.41 3.02 3.64
N THR A 97 -5.80 4.06 2.90
CA THR A 97 -7.18 4.24 2.44
C THR A 97 -7.69 3.12 1.54
N GLY A 98 -6.82 2.45 0.78
CA GLY A 98 -7.24 1.59 -0.31
C GLY A 98 -7.67 2.39 -1.54
N ASP A 99 -8.27 1.70 -2.52
CA ASP A 99 -8.59 2.27 -3.84
C ASP A 99 -9.93 3.02 -3.92
N GLY A 100 -10.67 3.08 -2.83
CA GLY A 100 -11.95 3.80 -2.73
C GLY A 100 -11.86 5.27 -2.29
N GLY A 101 -10.66 5.78 -2.05
CA GLY A 101 -10.44 7.12 -1.51
C GLY A 101 -10.50 7.19 0.02
N MET A 102 -10.34 8.37 0.56
CA MET A 102 -10.35 8.63 2.00
C MET A 102 -11.79 8.75 2.50
N THR A 103 -12.08 8.12 3.63
CA THR A 103 -13.34 8.31 4.34
C THR A 103 -13.15 9.19 5.57
N PRO A 104 -14.15 10.02 5.93
CA PRO A 104 -14.09 10.82 7.14
C PRO A 104 -13.93 9.98 8.41
N GLU A 105 -14.57 8.82 8.45
CA GLU A 105 -14.53 7.89 9.59
C GLU A 105 -13.10 7.39 9.83
N GLU A 106 -12.42 6.93 8.77
CA GLU A 106 -11.04 6.44 8.89
C GLU A 106 -10.08 7.58 9.21
N ARG A 107 -10.21 8.74 8.52
CA ARG A 107 -9.35 9.90 8.78
C ARG A 107 -9.51 10.42 10.22
N GLY A 108 -10.72 10.46 10.72
CA GLY A 108 -11.02 10.95 12.08
C GLY A 108 -10.41 10.10 13.19
N GLN A 109 -10.16 8.82 12.95
CA GLN A 109 -9.60 7.88 13.93
C GLN A 109 -8.10 7.59 13.71
N SER A 110 -7.57 7.95 12.55
CA SER A 110 -6.17 7.61 12.19
C SER A 110 -5.20 8.71 12.61
N LYS A 111 -4.22 8.38 13.46
CA LYS A 111 -3.07 9.25 13.74
C LYS A 111 -2.25 9.45 12.47
N HIS A 112 -1.99 8.36 11.74
CA HIS A 112 -1.25 8.34 10.49
C HIS A 112 -2.07 7.64 9.42
N LEU A 113 -2.47 8.38 8.39
CA LEU A 113 -3.25 7.87 7.26
C LEU A 113 -2.47 8.04 5.97
N VAL A 114 -2.24 6.92 5.28
CA VAL A 114 -1.62 6.89 3.97
C VAL A 114 -2.71 6.89 2.90
N TYR A 115 -2.63 7.80 1.96
CA TYR A 115 -3.56 7.85 0.84
C TYR A 115 -3.05 6.98 -0.31
N GLN A 116 -3.84 6.03 -0.77
CA GLN A 116 -3.49 5.17 -1.89
C GLN A 116 -3.87 5.82 -3.22
N LEU A 117 -2.87 6.22 -3.99
CA LEU A 117 -3.04 6.81 -5.32
C LEU A 117 -2.88 5.74 -6.39
N LEU A 118 -4.00 5.40 -7.06
CA LEU A 118 -4.04 4.40 -8.12
C LEU A 118 -4.11 5.01 -9.50
N PRO A 119 -3.69 4.27 -10.54
CA PRO A 119 -3.85 4.67 -11.94
C PRO A 119 -5.31 4.90 -12.33
N SER A 120 -6.23 4.11 -11.76
CA SER A 120 -7.68 4.25 -11.98
C SER A 120 -8.27 5.54 -11.41
N ARG A 121 -7.60 6.17 -10.45
CA ARG A 121 -8.06 7.37 -9.73
C ARG A 121 -9.45 7.23 -9.10
N TYR A 122 -9.87 6.02 -8.76
CA TYR A 122 -11.13 5.81 -8.03
C TYR A 122 -11.12 6.59 -6.71
N GLY A 123 -12.21 7.31 -6.44
CA GLY A 123 -12.36 8.10 -5.22
C GLY A 123 -11.30 9.20 -5.04
N MET A 124 -10.51 9.50 -6.07
CA MET A 124 -9.46 10.51 -5.98
C MET A 124 -10.05 11.90 -5.75
N ASN A 125 -9.62 12.50 -4.64
CA ASN A 125 -9.94 13.87 -4.29
C ASN A 125 -8.65 14.61 -3.91
N PRO A 126 -8.27 15.67 -4.65
CA PRO A 126 -7.06 16.45 -4.35
C PRO A 126 -7.04 17.06 -2.95
N ASN A 127 -8.20 17.36 -2.37
CA ASN A 127 -8.28 17.88 -1.02
C ASN A 127 -7.97 16.81 0.03
N ASP A 128 -8.34 15.57 -0.23
CA ASP A 128 -8.03 14.46 0.67
C ASP A 128 -6.55 14.07 0.59
N LEU A 129 -5.94 14.17 -0.59
CA LEU A 129 -4.48 14.04 -0.72
C LEU A 129 -3.70 15.00 0.18
N ARG A 130 -4.19 16.22 0.35
CA ARG A 130 -3.58 17.22 1.24
C ARG A 130 -3.78 16.91 2.73
N LYS A 131 -4.80 16.15 3.09
CA LYS A 131 -5.10 15.74 4.46
C LYS A 131 -4.37 14.46 4.86
N ALA A 132 -3.81 13.72 3.92
CA ALA A 132 -3.06 12.51 4.18
C ALA A 132 -1.68 12.82 4.77
N ASP A 133 -1.17 11.90 5.58
CA ASP A 133 0.17 12.01 6.16
C ASP A 133 1.25 11.48 5.21
N ALA A 134 0.89 10.54 4.33
CA ALA A 134 1.73 10.03 3.26
C ALA A 134 0.89 9.60 2.06
N ILE A 135 1.54 9.39 0.92
CA ILE A 135 0.91 8.93 -0.32
C ILE A 135 1.61 7.65 -0.77
N GLU A 136 0.82 6.59 -0.96
CA GLU A 136 1.27 5.34 -1.56
C GLU A 136 0.91 5.34 -3.05
N VAL A 137 1.91 5.34 -3.91
CA VAL A 137 1.70 5.26 -5.36
C VAL A 137 1.65 3.81 -5.78
N VAL A 138 0.49 3.35 -6.24
CA VAL A 138 0.28 1.99 -6.72
C VAL A 138 0.30 1.98 -8.24
N ILE A 139 1.27 1.30 -8.83
CA ILE A 139 1.41 1.22 -10.30
C ILE A 139 0.40 0.26 -10.90
N GLY A 140 0.04 -0.79 -10.17
CA GLY A 140 -0.95 -1.77 -10.58
C GLY A 140 -1.00 -2.95 -9.63
N GLN A 141 -1.93 -3.86 -9.88
CA GLN A 141 -2.11 -5.10 -9.11
C GLN A 141 -2.12 -6.29 -10.07
N GLY A 142 -0.94 -6.75 -10.46
CA GLY A 142 -0.78 -7.82 -11.44
C GLY A 142 -1.42 -9.17 -11.06
N ALA A 143 -1.70 -9.38 -9.78
CA ALA A 143 -2.35 -10.59 -9.27
C ALA A 143 -3.88 -10.57 -9.39
N LYS A 144 -4.49 -9.43 -9.68
CA LYS A 144 -5.95 -9.35 -9.87
C LYS A 144 -6.32 -9.70 -11.30
N PRO A 145 -7.00 -10.84 -11.57
CA PRO A 145 -7.56 -11.14 -12.87
C PRO A 145 -8.80 -10.26 -13.10
N GLY A 146 -9.06 -9.88 -14.36
CA GLY A 146 -10.25 -9.12 -14.75
C GLY A 146 -10.17 -7.63 -14.42
N GLY A 147 -11.30 -7.04 -14.00
CA GLY A 147 -11.49 -5.61 -13.85
C GLY A 147 -10.89 -4.94 -12.64
N GLY A 148 -10.24 -5.68 -11.73
CA GLY A 148 -9.67 -5.13 -10.50
C GLY A 148 -8.47 -4.24 -10.76
N GLY A 149 -8.58 -2.95 -10.46
CA GLY A 149 -7.53 -1.96 -10.67
C GLY A 149 -7.36 -1.53 -12.14
N MET A 150 -8.35 -1.80 -12.99
CA MET A 150 -8.35 -1.33 -14.37
C MET A 150 -8.32 0.19 -14.47
N LEU A 151 -7.52 0.67 -15.41
CA LEU A 151 -7.70 2.02 -15.95
C LEU A 151 -9.01 2.04 -16.75
N LEU A 152 -9.97 2.85 -16.33
CA LEU A 152 -11.14 3.13 -17.17
C LEU A 152 -10.66 3.81 -18.46
N LEU A 153 -11.28 3.49 -19.60
CA LEU A 153 -10.89 4.05 -20.90
C LEU A 153 -10.78 5.58 -20.89
N SER A 154 -11.69 6.26 -20.19
CA SER A 154 -11.65 7.71 -20.00
C SER A 154 -10.45 8.19 -19.19
N LEU A 155 -9.90 7.35 -18.31
CA LEU A 155 -8.79 7.69 -17.43
C LEU A 155 -7.43 7.33 -18.05
N ILE A 156 -7.37 6.39 -18.99
CA ILE A 156 -6.17 6.12 -19.79
C ILE A 156 -5.70 7.39 -20.49
N HIS A 157 -6.63 8.16 -21.04
CA HIS A 157 -6.30 9.42 -21.71
C HIS A 157 -5.79 10.53 -20.75
N ILE A 158 -6.13 10.45 -19.48
CA ILE A 158 -5.75 11.42 -18.47
C ILE A 158 -4.45 11.00 -17.77
N SER A 159 -4.26 9.70 -17.54
CA SER A 159 -3.11 9.18 -16.79
C SER A 159 -1.88 8.86 -17.64
N GLU A 160 -2.05 8.69 -18.95
CA GLU A 160 -0.95 8.37 -19.86
C GLU A 160 -1.00 9.21 -21.15
N PRO A 161 -1.02 10.55 -21.07
CA PRO A 161 -1.08 11.40 -22.26
C PRO A 161 0.15 11.24 -23.15
N THR A 162 1.30 10.83 -22.59
CA THR A 162 2.58 10.70 -23.30
C THR A 162 2.76 9.38 -24.04
N ARG A 163 1.97 8.35 -23.78
CA ARG A 163 2.07 7.07 -24.51
C ARG A 163 1.51 7.11 -25.93
N ARG A 164 0.97 8.23 -26.37
CA ARG A 164 0.43 8.40 -27.73
C ARG A 164 1.41 9.03 -28.73
N GLU A 165 2.60 9.43 -28.28
CA GLU A 165 3.60 10.09 -29.13
C GLU A 165 4.70 9.14 -29.65
N TYR A 166 4.52 7.81 -29.47
CA TYR A 166 5.46 6.82 -30.01
C TYR A 166 4.73 5.72 -30.80
#